data_00f292fbe5d9db130a0a7936ce554091
#
_entry.id   00f292fbe5d9db130a0a7936ce554091
#
_cell.length_a   1.000
_cell.length_b   1.000
_cell.length_c   1.000
_cell.angle_alpha   90.00
_cell.angle_beta   90.00
_cell.angle_gamma   90.00
#
_symmetry.space_group_name_H-M   'P 1'
#
loop_
_entity.id
_entity.type
_entity.pdbx_description
1 polymer ?
#
loop_
_entity_poly.entity_id
_entity_poly.type
_entity_poly.pdbx_seq_one_letter_code
_entity_poly.pdbx_strand_id
1 'polypeptide(L)'
;MKELICNNAVFGIALCAACWHAGLWAAARAKNPLVHPLVVAIALAAAVLAAFRIPLEWLREGANYLDMLLLPATAALGLSVWRQRQVLKENFWPVVLGCAAGALANALVAAGLCRLLALDASLTDSVLPHSVTTPIAIALSEAGGGVPAVTTLCVIFTGIMGAAFAPLLVKIFRLEEHPVAAGVAIGSASHAVGTGRAMEMGPVQGAMSSVAIGVAGILTTLLSLVW
;
A
#
# COMPACT_ATOMS: atom_id res chain seq x y z
N MET A 1 1.64 -11.38 -35.35
CA MET A 1 2.28 -10.07 -35.19
C MET A 1 1.96 -9.45 -33.82
N LYS A 2 0.70 -9.39 -33.38
CA LYS A 2 0.29 -8.88 -32.07
C LYS A 2 0.93 -9.69 -30.91
N GLU A 3 0.90 -11.00 -30.99
CA GLU A 3 1.50 -11.90 -30.00
C GLU A 3 3.03 -11.72 -29.90
N LEU A 4 3.71 -11.60 -31.02
CA LEU A 4 5.15 -11.32 -31.08
C LEU A 4 5.56 -9.99 -30.43
N ILE A 5 4.68 -8.99 -30.50
CA ILE A 5 4.95 -7.65 -29.94
C ILE A 5 4.54 -7.58 -28.46
N CYS A 6 3.39 -8.14 -28.11
CA CYS A 6 2.80 -7.94 -26.79
C CYS A 6 3.09 -9.06 -25.80
N ASN A 7 3.47 -10.26 -26.26
CA ASN A 7 3.79 -11.40 -25.40
C ASN A 7 5.30 -11.46 -25.17
N ASN A 8 5.82 -10.41 -24.51
CA ASN A 8 7.22 -10.38 -24.07
C ASN A 8 7.39 -9.39 -22.89
N ALA A 9 8.44 -9.61 -22.12
CA ALA A 9 8.76 -8.82 -20.93
C ALA A 9 8.94 -7.33 -21.21
N VAL A 10 9.56 -6.98 -22.33
CA VAL A 10 9.84 -5.57 -22.70
C VAL A 10 8.54 -4.78 -22.89
N PHE A 11 7.55 -5.38 -23.54
CA PHE A 11 6.23 -4.77 -23.70
C PHE A 11 5.57 -4.50 -22.33
N GLY A 12 5.55 -5.49 -21.45
CA GLY A 12 4.96 -5.35 -20.11
C GLY A 12 5.63 -4.25 -19.29
N ILE A 13 6.97 -4.23 -19.26
CA ILE A 13 7.75 -3.18 -18.58
C ILE A 13 7.47 -1.81 -19.20
N ALA A 14 7.52 -1.70 -20.51
CA ALA A 14 7.30 -0.44 -21.24
C ALA A 14 5.87 0.10 -21.01
N LEU A 15 4.85 -0.77 -21.05
CA LEU A 15 3.47 -0.38 -20.78
C LEU A 15 3.29 0.12 -19.36
N CYS A 16 3.82 -0.61 -18.36
CA CYS A 16 3.77 -0.19 -16.96
C CYS A 16 4.46 1.17 -16.76
N ALA A 17 5.66 1.35 -17.32
CA ALA A 17 6.41 2.60 -17.23
C ALA A 17 5.66 3.76 -17.92
N ALA A 18 5.12 3.55 -19.11
CA ALA A 18 4.36 4.57 -19.83
C ALA A 18 3.08 4.98 -19.07
N CYS A 19 2.31 4.01 -18.57
CA CYS A 19 1.11 4.26 -17.78
C CYS A 19 1.45 5.00 -16.47
N TRP A 20 2.55 4.63 -15.81
CA TRP A 20 3.01 5.31 -14.61
C TRP A 20 3.40 6.77 -14.89
N HIS A 21 4.17 7.05 -15.94
CA HIS A 21 4.52 8.42 -16.33
C HIS A 21 3.30 9.25 -16.70
N ALA A 22 2.34 8.66 -17.42
CA ALA A 22 1.07 9.31 -17.72
C ALA A 22 0.28 9.62 -16.43
N GLY A 23 0.30 8.70 -15.46
CA GLY A 23 -0.29 8.89 -14.14
C GLY A 23 0.33 10.04 -13.36
N LEU A 24 1.67 10.11 -13.32
CA LEU A 24 2.41 11.23 -12.71
C LEU A 24 2.05 12.57 -13.36
N TRP A 25 2.03 12.60 -14.69
CA TRP A 25 1.67 13.81 -15.44
C TRP A 25 0.23 14.26 -15.17
N ALA A 26 -0.72 13.32 -15.14
CA ALA A 26 -2.12 13.60 -14.84
C ALA A 26 -2.31 14.13 -13.41
N ALA A 27 -1.67 13.50 -12.43
CA ALA A 27 -1.71 13.93 -11.03
C ALA A 27 -1.11 15.34 -10.84
N ALA A 28 0.03 15.60 -11.48
CA ALA A 28 0.66 16.92 -11.43
C ALA A 28 -0.23 18.04 -12.01
N ARG A 29 -1.04 17.71 -13.05
CA ARG A 29 -1.97 18.67 -13.66
C ARG A 29 -3.27 18.85 -12.88
N ALA A 30 -3.81 17.77 -12.34
CA ALA A 30 -5.11 17.78 -11.67
C ALA A 30 -5.08 18.59 -10.37
N LYS A 31 -3.93 18.71 -9.69
CA LYS A 31 -3.77 19.37 -8.38
C LYS A 31 -4.81 18.88 -7.33
N ASN A 32 -5.35 17.68 -7.55
CA ASN A 32 -6.38 17.07 -6.72
C ASN A 32 -5.78 15.82 -6.06
N PRO A 33 -5.76 15.72 -4.73
CA PRO A 33 -5.20 14.57 -4.02
C PRO A 33 -5.88 13.24 -4.36
N LEU A 34 -7.11 13.27 -4.88
CA LEU A 34 -7.83 12.07 -5.33
C LEU A 34 -7.33 11.54 -6.68
N VAL A 35 -6.65 12.35 -7.48
CA VAL A 35 -6.02 11.91 -8.72
C VAL A 35 -4.64 11.35 -8.40
N HIS A 36 -4.63 10.14 -7.84
CA HIS A 36 -3.38 9.46 -7.49
C HIS A 36 -2.74 8.81 -8.73
N PRO A 37 -1.41 8.96 -8.96
CA PRO A 37 -0.72 8.42 -10.13
C PRO A 37 -0.99 6.94 -10.37
N LEU A 38 -1.03 6.14 -9.30
CA LEU A 38 -1.28 4.70 -9.36
C LEU A 38 -2.67 4.37 -9.92
N VAL A 39 -3.71 5.13 -9.52
CA VAL A 39 -5.08 4.91 -10.03
C VAL A 39 -5.13 5.16 -11.52
N VAL A 40 -4.55 6.28 -11.96
CA VAL A 40 -4.50 6.64 -13.38
C VAL A 40 -3.71 5.60 -14.17
N ALA A 41 -2.57 5.15 -13.64
CA ALA A 41 -1.75 4.13 -14.30
C ALA A 41 -2.49 2.80 -14.46
N ILE A 42 -3.18 2.33 -13.41
CA ILE A 42 -3.98 1.10 -13.45
C ILE A 42 -5.13 1.24 -14.47
N ALA A 43 -5.86 2.36 -14.42
CA ALA A 43 -6.96 2.61 -15.35
C ALA A 43 -6.48 2.66 -16.81
N LEU A 44 -5.37 3.33 -17.09
CA LEU A 44 -4.77 3.38 -18.42
C LEU A 44 -4.29 2.01 -18.89
N ALA A 45 -3.60 1.26 -18.05
CA ALA A 45 -3.16 -0.10 -18.38
C ALA A 45 -4.36 -1.00 -18.69
N ALA A 46 -5.39 -0.98 -17.86
CA ALA A 46 -6.63 -1.72 -18.09
C ALA A 46 -7.32 -1.30 -19.40
N ALA A 47 -7.40 0.00 -19.68
CA ALA A 47 -7.98 0.52 -20.91
C ALA A 47 -7.20 0.07 -22.15
N VAL A 48 -5.86 0.10 -22.13
CA VAL A 48 -5.02 -0.38 -23.22
C VAL A 48 -5.22 -1.88 -23.44
N LEU A 49 -5.17 -2.70 -22.36
CA LEU A 49 -5.38 -4.14 -22.47
C LEU A 49 -6.75 -4.46 -23.06
N ALA A 50 -7.81 -3.77 -22.61
CA ALA A 50 -9.18 -3.96 -23.09
C ALA A 50 -9.33 -3.51 -24.56
N ALA A 51 -8.86 -2.30 -24.90
CA ALA A 51 -8.98 -1.74 -26.26
C ALA A 51 -8.28 -2.59 -27.31
N PHE A 52 -7.11 -3.09 -26.97
CA PHE A 52 -6.33 -3.95 -27.87
C PHE A 52 -6.60 -5.44 -27.66
N ARG A 53 -7.51 -5.82 -26.75
CA ARG A 53 -7.81 -7.21 -26.40
C ARG A 53 -6.53 -8.02 -26.12
N ILE A 54 -5.66 -7.48 -25.27
CA ILE A 54 -4.41 -8.11 -24.87
C ILE A 54 -4.69 -8.94 -23.60
N PRO A 55 -4.35 -10.24 -23.57
CA PRO A 55 -4.48 -11.05 -22.35
C PRO A 55 -3.62 -10.48 -21.22
N LEU A 56 -4.16 -10.52 -19.99
CA LEU A 56 -3.45 -10.03 -18.80
C LEU A 56 -2.15 -10.81 -18.54
N GLU A 57 -2.11 -12.08 -18.93
CA GLU A 57 -0.95 -12.96 -18.80
C GLU A 57 0.28 -12.38 -19.50
N TRP A 58 0.10 -11.74 -20.65
CA TRP A 58 1.21 -11.12 -21.40
C TRP A 58 1.79 -9.90 -20.69
N LEU A 59 0.95 -9.16 -19.95
CA LEU A 59 1.43 -8.07 -19.10
C LEU A 59 2.22 -8.62 -17.91
N ARG A 60 1.78 -9.76 -17.34
CA ARG A 60 2.41 -10.37 -16.17
C ARG A 60 3.85 -10.79 -16.41
N GLU A 61 4.22 -11.21 -17.62
CA GLU A 61 5.61 -11.52 -17.95
C GLU A 61 6.54 -10.33 -17.71
N GLY A 62 6.13 -9.13 -18.12
CA GLY A 62 6.89 -7.91 -17.84
C GLY A 62 6.81 -7.48 -16.37
N ALA A 63 5.65 -7.63 -15.74
CA ALA A 63 5.44 -7.27 -14.35
C ALA A 63 6.32 -8.10 -13.40
N ASN A 64 6.56 -9.38 -13.68
CA ASN A 64 7.45 -10.25 -12.89
C ASN A 64 8.88 -9.68 -12.80
N TYR A 65 9.39 -9.02 -13.83
CA TYR A 65 10.69 -8.35 -13.78
C TYR A 65 10.65 -7.09 -12.90
N LEU A 66 9.52 -6.37 -12.89
CA LEU A 66 9.36 -5.24 -11.98
C LEU A 66 9.26 -5.69 -10.51
N ASP A 67 8.66 -6.85 -10.25
CA ASP A 67 8.59 -7.44 -8.91
C ASP A 67 9.97 -7.76 -8.34
N MET A 68 10.97 -8.06 -9.17
CA MET A 68 12.36 -8.23 -8.73
C MET A 68 12.93 -6.95 -8.10
N LEU A 69 12.42 -5.78 -8.47
CA LEU A 69 12.84 -4.50 -7.89
C LEU A 69 12.27 -4.28 -6.49
N LEU A 70 11.35 -5.12 -6.03
CA LEU A 70 10.75 -5.02 -4.70
C LEU A 70 11.81 -5.22 -3.60
N LEU A 71 12.74 -6.16 -3.79
CA LEU A 71 13.85 -6.40 -2.85
C LEU A 71 14.75 -5.16 -2.66
N PRO A 72 15.32 -4.56 -3.71
CA PRO A 72 16.13 -3.35 -3.55
C PRO A 72 15.31 -2.15 -3.07
N ALA A 73 14.03 -2.03 -3.45
CA ALA A 73 13.15 -0.99 -2.93
C ALA A 73 12.94 -1.15 -1.41
N THR A 74 12.71 -2.36 -0.94
CA THR A 74 12.57 -2.66 0.49
C THR A 74 13.88 -2.38 1.24
N ALA A 75 15.04 -2.72 0.66
CA ALA A 75 16.34 -2.40 1.23
C ALA A 75 16.56 -0.87 1.34
N ALA A 76 16.09 -0.10 0.36
CA ALA A 76 16.15 1.37 0.40
C ALA A 76 15.30 1.95 1.55
N LEU A 77 14.13 1.37 1.84
CA LEU A 77 13.35 1.72 3.03
C LEU A 77 14.13 1.41 4.32
N GLY A 78 14.79 0.26 4.39
CA GLY A 78 15.68 -0.10 5.51
C GLY A 78 16.81 0.92 5.73
N LEU A 79 17.38 1.47 4.65
CA LEU A 79 18.37 2.53 4.74
C LEU A 79 17.78 3.82 5.34
N SER A 80 16.57 4.18 4.99
CA SER A 80 15.85 5.33 5.59
C SER A 80 15.68 5.15 7.10
N VAL A 81 15.29 3.95 7.54
CA VAL A 81 15.20 3.59 8.96
C VAL A 81 16.56 3.69 9.66
N TRP A 82 17.61 3.15 9.02
CA TRP A 82 18.97 3.21 9.57
C TRP A 82 19.46 4.64 9.77
N ARG A 83 19.19 5.53 8.82
CA ARG A 83 19.54 6.96 8.93
C ARG A 83 18.84 7.65 10.10
N GLN A 84 17.62 7.22 10.44
CA GLN A 84 16.80 7.76 11.54
C GLN A 84 16.82 6.86 12.80
N ARG A 85 17.81 5.96 12.92
CA ARG A 85 17.87 4.98 14.03
C ARG A 85 17.90 5.61 15.42
N GLN A 86 18.46 6.82 15.54
CA GLN A 86 18.48 7.52 16.83
C GLN A 86 17.07 7.95 17.23
N VAL A 87 16.33 8.56 16.33
CA VAL A 87 14.92 8.94 16.53
C VAL A 87 14.07 7.71 16.88
N LEU A 88 14.31 6.58 16.19
CA LEU A 88 13.62 5.32 16.49
C LEU A 88 13.94 4.80 17.90
N LYS A 89 15.21 4.84 18.31
CA LYS A 89 15.60 4.40 19.68
C LYS A 89 14.93 5.25 20.77
N GLU A 90 14.90 6.56 20.58
CA GLU A 90 14.27 7.50 21.51
C GLU A 90 12.74 7.35 21.56
N ASN A 91 12.12 6.90 20.48
CA ASN A 91 10.68 6.74 20.34
C ASN A 91 10.21 5.29 20.18
N PHE A 92 11.01 4.31 20.59
CA PHE A 92 10.74 2.89 20.37
C PHE A 92 9.35 2.47 20.88
N TRP A 93 9.06 2.74 22.14
CA TRP A 93 7.77 2.38 22.75
C TRP A 93 6.58 3.12 22.15
N PRO A 94 6.63 4.46 21.93
CA PRO A 94 5.59 5.17 21.18
C PRO A 94 5.31 4.57 19.78
N VAL A 95 6.36 4.17 19.05
CA VAL A 95 6.22 3.56 17.73
C VAL A 95 5.51 2.19 17.83
N VAL A 96 5.99 1.31 18.70
CA VAL A 96 5.40 -0.04 18.86
C VAL A 96 3.96 0.03 19.36
N LEU A 97 3.69 0.84 20.39
CA LEU A 97 2.34 0.99 20.93
C LEU A 97 1.40 1.68 19.92
N GLY A 98 1.89 2.66 19.19
CA GLY A 98 1.13 3.31 18.11
C GLY A 98 0.76 2.33 17.01
N CYS A 99 1.71 1.50 16.56
CA CYS A 99 1.44 0.45 15.59
C CYS A 99 0.44 -0.60 16.12
N ALA A 100 0.55 -0.98 17.40
CA ALA A 100 -0.38 -1.93 18.02
C ALA A 100 -1.80 -1.36 18.09
N ALA A 101 -1.94 -0.11 18.52
CA ALA A 101 -3.22 0.58 18.54
C ALA A 101 -3.79 0.73 17.13
N GLY A 102 -2.95 1.07 16.13
CA GLY A 102 -3.35 1.17 14.74
C GLY A 102 -3.82 -0.16 14.16
N ALA A 103 -3.05 -1.24 14.36
CA ALA A 103 -3.41 -2.57 13.89
C ALA A 103 -4.74 -3.06 14.50
N LEU A 104 -4.89 -2.88 15.82
CA LEU A 104 -6.12 -3.24 16.53
C LEU A 104 -7.33 -2.41 16.04
N ALA A 105 -7.16 -1.09 15.92
CA ALA A 105 -8.21 -0.21 15.41
C ALA A 105 -8.64 -0.58 13.99
N ASN A 106 -7.67 -0.83 13.09
CA ASN A 106 -7.94 -1.28 11.73
C ASN A 106 -8.75 -2.59 11.70
N ALA A 107 -8.31 -3.59 12.49
CA ALA A 107 -9.02 -4.87 12.57
C ALA A 107 -10.45 -4.71 13.13
N LEU A 108 -10.62 -3.95 14.21
CA LEU A 108 -11.94 -3.73 14.83
C LEU A 108 -12.89 -2.95 13.90
N VAL A 109 -12.40 -1.89 13.25
CA VAL A 109 -13.20 -1.09 12.31
C VAL A 109 -13.59 -1.94 11.09
N ALA A 110 -12.64 -2.68 10.52
CA ALA A 110 -12.91 -3.56 9.39
C ALA A 110 -13.93 -4.65 9.76
N ALA A 111 -13.72 -5.35 10.89
CA ALA A 111 -14.65 -6.37 11.36
C ALA A 111 -16.04 -5.78 11.66
N GLY A 112 -16.10 -4.60 12.27
CA GLY A 112 -17.35 -3.89 12.53
C GLY A 112 -18.11 -3.51 11.27
N LEU A 113 -17.40 -3.00 10.25
CA LEU A 113 -17.99 -2.68 8.95
C LEU A 113 -18.47 -3.93 8.21
N CYS A 114 -17.67 -5.00 8.20
CA CYS A 114 -18.07 -6.27 7.58
C CYS A 114 -19.34 -6.82 8.22
N ARG A 115 -19.46 -6.76 9.54
CA ARG A 115 -20.70 -7.17 10.26
C ARG A 115 -21.87 -6.26 9.95
N LEU A 116 -21.67 -4.94 9.94
CA LEU A 116 -22.72 -3.96 9.62
C LEU A 116 -23.27 -4.15 8.21
N LEU A 117 -22.39 -4.48 7.26
CA LEU A 117 -22.74 -4.72 5.86
C LEU A 117 -23.20 -6.18 5.61
N ALA A 118 -23.26 -7.01 6.65
CA ALA A 118 -23.63 -8.42 6.58
C ALA A 118 -22.80 -9.20 5.53
N LEU A 119 -21.51 -8.93 5.43
CA LEU A 119 -20.61 -9.65 4.53
C LEU A 119 -20.46 -11.10 5.02
N ASP A 120 -20.32 -12.01 4.07
CA ASP A 120 -20.00 -13.41 4.37
C ASP A 120 -18.56 -13.56 4.93
N ALA A 121 -18.24 -14.76 5.42
CA ALA A 121 -16.94 -15.04 6.02
C ALA A 121 -15.81 -14.82 5.02
N SER A 122 -15.94 -15.29 3.78
CA SER A 122 -14.90 -15.18 2.77
C SER A 122 -14.60 -13.74 2.40
N LEU A 123 -15.60 -12.88 2.27
CA LEU A 123 -15.42 -11.45 2.04
C LEU A 123 -14.82 -10.76 3.28
N THR A 124 -15.25 -11.16 4.48
CA THR A 124 -14.69 -10.62 5.73
C THR A 124 -13.20 -10.93 5.83
N ASP A 125 -12.79 -12.16 5.62
CA ASP A 125 -11.39 -12.58 5.65
C ASP A 125 -10.56 -11.91 4.54
N SER A 126 -11.20 -11.53 3.43
CA SER A 126 -10.57 -10.75 2.38
C SER A 126 -10.30 -9.30 2.77
N VAL A 127 -11.19 -8.68 3.56
CA VAL A 127 -11.12 -7.26 3.94
C VAL A 127 -10.24 -7.03 5.15
N LEU A 128 -10.28 -7.93 6.16
CA LEU A 128 -9.59 -7.74 7.44
C LEU A 128 -8.12 -7.31 7.33
N PRO A 129 -7.28 -7.93 6.48
CA PRO A 129 -5.86 -7.58 6.38
C PRO A 129 -5.57 -6.38 5.47
N HIS A 130 -6.54 -5.52 5.14
CA HIS A 130 -6.43 -4.44 4.15
C HIS A 130 -5.32 -3.40 4.44
N SER A 131 -4.89 -3.26 5.69
CA SER A 131 -3.94 -2.21 6.12
C SER A 131 -2.47 -2.59 5.99
N VAL A 132 -2.15 -3.88 5.78
CA VAL A 132 -0.78 -4.35 5.62
C VAL A 132 -0.37 -4.45 4.16
N THR A 133 0.89 -4.81 3.89
CA THR A 133 1.38 -4.94 2.50
C THR A 133 0.67 -6.07 1.75
N THR A 134 0.50 -5.91 0.45
CA THR A 134 -0.23 -6.88 -0.39
C THR A 134 0.20 -8.33 -0.19
N PRO A 135 1.51 -8.68 -0.15
CA PRO A 135 1.92 -10.08 0.07
C PRO A 135 1.47 -10.64 1.42
N ILE A 136 1.56 -9.84 2.50
CA ILE A 136 1.12 -10.26 3.83
C ILE A 136 -0.42 -10.39 3.84
N ALA A 137 -1.12 -9.42 3.29
CA ALA A 137 -2.58 -9.41 3.25
C ALA A 137 -3.13 -10.62 2.49
N ILE A 138 -2.56 -10.95 1.33
CA ILE A 138 -2.98 -12.13 0.54
C ILE A 138 -2.76 -13.41 1.35
N ALA A 139 -1.58 -13.58 1.95
CA ALA A 139 -1.29 -14.79 2.73
C ALA A 139 -2.25 -14.96 3.91
N LEU A 140 -2.58 -13.88 4.63
CA LEU A 140 -3.54 -13.91 5.73
C LEU A 140 -4.97 -14.19 5.26
N SER A 141 -5.37 -13.57 4.18
CA SER A 141 -6.69 -13.76 3.56
C SER A 141 -6.88 -15.20 3.08
N GLU A 142 -5.90 -15.77 2.38
CA GLU A 142 -5.96 -17.17 1.90
C GLU A 142 -6.02 -18.15 3.06
N ALA A 143 -5.28 -17.89 4.14
CA ALA A 143 -5.31 -18.74 5.33
C ALA A 143 -6.70 -18.74 6.02
N GLY A 144 -7.45 -17.64 5.95
CA GLY A 144 -8.82 -17.52 6.45
C GLY A 144 -9.92 -17.99 5.48
N GLY A 145 -9.57 -18.30 4.23
CA GLY A 145 -10.56 -18.65 3.18
C GLY A 145 -11.09 -17.46 2.38
N GLY A 146 -10.39 -16.32 2.44
CA GLY A 146 -10.71 -15.13 1.67
C GLY A 146 -10.30 -15.22 0.20
N VAL A 147 -10.69 -14.21 -0.58
CA VAL A 147 -10.46 -14.11 -2.02
C VAL A 147 -9.30 -13.15 -2.30
N PRO A 148 -8.12 -13.61 -2.78
CA PRO A 148 -6.92 -12.79 -3.00
C PRO A 148 -7.15 -11.54 -3.85
N ALA A 149 -8.01 -11.64 -4.87
CA ALA A 149 -8.34 -10.52 -5.74
C ALA A 149 -9.08 -9.40 -4.99
N VAL A 150 -10.01 -9.75 -4.10
CA VAL A 150 -10.74 -8.79 -3.24
C VAL A 150 -9.76 -8.16 -2.25
N THR A 151 -8.93 -8.97 -1.60
CA THR A 151 -7.90 -8.49 -0.67
C THR A 151 -6.96 -7.50 -1.35
N THR A 152 -6.45 -7.84 -2.53
CA THR A 152 -5.56 -6.95 -3.30
C THR A 152 -6.24 -5.61 -3.59
N LEU A 153 -7.51 -5.63 -3.96
CA LEU A 153 -8.29 -4.42 -4.24
C LEU A 153 -8.45 -3.55 -2.99
N CYS A 154 -8.77 -4.17 -1.83
CA CYS A 154 -8.89 -3.47 -0.55
C CYS A 154 -7.55 -2.85 -0.12
N VAL A 155 -6.45 -3.57 -0.24
CA VAL A 155 -5.10 -3.08 0.08
C VAL A 155 -4.75 -1.88 -0.81
N ILE A 156 -4.91 -1.99 -2.12
CA ILE A 156 -4.61 -0.90 -3.06
C ILE A 156 -5.47 0.32 -2.73
N PHE A 157 -6.77 0.14 -2.52
CA PHE A 157 -7.68 1.22 -2.18
C PHE A 157 -7.26 1.91 -0.88
N THR A 158 -6.98 1.15 0.17
CA THR A 158 -6.52 1.66 1.47
C THR A 158 -5.23 2.48 1.33
N GLY A 159 -4.26 1.97 0.58
CA GLY A 159 -3.00 2.66 0.35
C GLY A 159 -3.18 3.99 -0.38
N ILE A 160 -4.00 4.00 -1.43
CA ILE A 160 -4.29 5.21 -2.22
C ILE A 160 -5.02 6.25 -1.39
N MET A 161 -6.07 5.84 -0.67
CA MET A 161 -6.84 6.74 0.21
C MET A 161 -5.96 7.31 1.32
N GLY A 162 -5.14 6.45 1.95
CA GLY A 162 -4.20 6.89 2.96
C GLY A 162 -3.18 7.89 2.43
N ALA A 163 -2.56 7.64 1.28
CA ALA A 163 -1.61 8.58 0.67
C ALA A 163 -2.28 9.91 0.27
N ALA A 164 -3.51 9.85 -0.27
CA ALA A 164 -4.25 11.05 -0.67
C ALA A 164 -4.65 11.92 0.51
N PHE A 165 -5.12 11.29 1.59
CA PHE A 165 -5.62 12.03 2.76
C PHE A 165 -4.56 12.28 3.85
N ALA A 166 -3.38 11.63 3.79
CA ALA A 166 -2.34 11.80 4.81
C ALA A 166 -2.04 13.27 5.16
N PRO A 167 -1.80 14.18 4.19
CA PRO A 167 -1.50 15.58 4.54
C PRO A 167 -2.66 16.28 5.23
N LEU A 168 -3.89 15.99 4.81
CA LEU A 168 -5.09 16.57 5.41
C LEU A 168 -5.29 16.06 6.84
N LEU A 169 -5.14 14.74 7.07
CA LEU A 169 -5.29 14.14 8.38
C LEU A 169 -4.19 14.61 9.35
N VAL A 170 -2.94 14.69 8.87
CA VAL A 170 -1.82 15.25 9.67
C VAL A 170 -2.13 16.67 10.12
N LYS A 171 -2.72 17.50 9.27
CA LYS A 171 -3.14 18.86 9.61
C LYS A 171 -4.32 18.88 10.59
N ILE A 172 -5.37 18.09 10.34
CA ILE A 172 -6.57 18.01 11.20
C ILE A 172 -6.19 17.57 12.62
N PHE A 173 -5.34 16.56 12.75
CA PHE A 173 -4.90 16.03 14.04
C PHE A 173 -3.68 16.78 14.62
N ARG A 174 -3.23 17.87 13.99
CA ARG A 174 -2.09 18.69 14.42
C ARG A 174 -0.80 17.88 14.61
N LEU A 175 -0.57 16.91 13.74
CA LEU A 175 0.63 16.05 13.77
C LEU A 175 1.82 16.67 13.02
N GLU A 176 1.70 17.89 12.53
CA GLU A 176 2.78 18.61 11.82
C GLU A 176 4.00 18.81 12.73
N GLU A 177 3.78 19.03 14.04
CA GLU A 177 4.83 19.16 15.06
C GLU A 177 5.27 17.80 15.65
N HIS A 178 4.62 16.69 15.23
CA HIS A 178 4.88 15.34 15.74
C HIS A 178 5.21 14.36 14.62
N PRO A 179 6.38 14.54 13.94
CA PRO A 179 6.71 13.78 12.73
C PRO A 179 6.80 12.27 12.94
N VAL A 180 7.18 11.83 14.15
CA VAL A 180 7.19 10.40 14.54
C VAL A 180 5.77 9.84 14.52
N ALA A 181 4.83 10.51 15.19
CA ALA A 181 3.43 10.08 15.26
C ALA A 181 2.77 10.09 13.87
N ALA A 182 3.02 11.14 13.07
CA ALA A 182 2.55 11.22 11.70
C ALA A 182 3.04 10.04 10.85
N GLY A 183 4.34 9.72 10.93
CA GLY A 183 4.93 8.59 10.21
C GLY A 183 4.33 7.25 10.63
N VAL A 184 4.22 7.01 11.93
CA VAL A 184 3.62 5.78 12.48
C VAL A 184 2.17 5.62 12.04
N ALA A 185 1.36 6.67 12.13
CA ALA A 185 -0.05 6.64 11.72
C ALA A 185 -0.20 6.31 10.24
N ILE A 186 0.60 6.95 9.37
CA ILE A 186 0.55 6.71 7.93
C ILE A 186 0.99 5.28 7.60
N GLY A 187 2.12 4.82 8.17
CA GLY A 187 2.69 3.51 7.85
C GLY A 187 1.83 2.34 8.34
N SER A 188 1.22 2.46 9.53
CA SER A 188 0.35 1.42 10.10
C SER A 188 -1.01 1.34 9.42
N ALA A 189 -1.50 2.44 8.81
CA ALA A 189 -2.80 2.48 8.16
C ALA A 189 -2.74 2.28 6.64
N SER A 190 -1.63 2.63 5.98
CA SER A 190 -1.58 2.79 4.52
C SER A 190 -0.38 2.13 3.85
N HIS A 191 0.31 1.28 4.58
CA HIS A 191 1.45 0.46 4.13
C HIS A 191 2.45 1.21 3.20
N ALA A 192 2.97 0.55 2.16
CA ALA A 192 4.02 1.12 1.30
C ALA A 192 3.58 2.36 0.49
N VAL A 193 2.32 2.40 0.04
CA VAL A 193 1.80 3.54 -0.76
C VAL A 193 1.73 4.80 0.10
N GLY A 194 1.20 4.68 1.32
CA GLY A 194 1.20 5.79 2.29
C GLY A 194 2.61 6.20 2.71
N THR A 195 3.52 5.24 2.85
CA THR A 195 4.93 5.53 3.18
C THR A 195 5.61 6.35 2.09
N GLY A 196 5.32 6.11 0.81
CA GLY A 196 5.78 6.98 -0.27
C GLY A 196 5.39 8.43 -0.02
N ARG A 197 4.14 8.67 0.40
CA ARG A 197 3.67 10.00 0.76
C ARG A 197 4.34 10.55 2.03
N ALA A 198 4.55 9.71 3.04
CA ALA A 198 5.25 10.12 4.26
C ALA A 198 6.71 10.54 3.98
N MET A 199 7.39 9.91 3.03
CA MET A 199 8.75 10.29 2.60
C MET A 199 8.78 11.67 1.93
N GLU A 200 7.74 12.06 1.19
CA GLU A 200 7.60 13.41 0.61
C GLU A 200 7.33 14.47 1.70
N MET A 201 6.69 14.08 2.80
CA MET A 201 6.41 14.99 3.92
C MET A 201 7.66 15.28 4.77
N GLY A 202 8.58 14.32 4.88
CA GLY A 202 9.85 14.51 5.54
C GLY A 202 10.60 13.21 5.87
N PRO A 203 11.90 13.32 6.19
CA PRO A 203 12.75 12.15 6.41
C PRO A 203 12.38 11.36 7.67
N VAL A 204 11.90 12.03 8.72
CA VAL A 204 11.46 11.36 9.96
C VAL A 204 10.14 10.64 9.72
N GLN A 205 9.15 11.31 9.11
CA GLN A 205 7.88 10.72 8.75
C GLN A 205 8.07 9.47 7.87
N GLY A 206 8.89 9.57 6.84
CA GLY A 206 9.20 8.46 5.94
C GLY A 206 9.86 7.28 6.65
N ALA A 207 10.85 7.52 7.50
CA ALA A 207 11.54 6.49 8.25
C ALA A 207 10.62 5.80 9.27
N MET A 208 9.85 6.56 10.03
CA MET A 208 8.91 6.00 11.01
C MET A 208 7.77 5.24 10.35
N SER A 209 7.29 5.73 9.21
CA SER A 209 6.32 5.01 8.38
C SER A 209 6.88 3.68 7.86
N SER A 210 8.15 3.65 7.45
CA SER A 210 8.84 2.42 7.01
C SER A 210 8.97 1.39 8.14
N VAL A 211 9.26 1.85 9.38
CA VAL A 211 9.26 0.98 10.56
C VAL A 211 7.84 0.46 10.83
N ALA A 212 6.86 1.36 10.77
CA ALA A 212 5.47 1.03 11.08
C ALA A 212 4.90 -0.05 10.14
N ILE A 213 5.27 -0.07 8.86
CA ILE A 213 4.88 -1.16 7.94
C ILE A 213 5.27 -2.53 8.50
N GLY A 214 6.53 -2.67 8.92
CA GLY A 214 7.03 -3.96 9.42
C GLY A 214 6.37 -4.36 10.74
N VAL A 215 6.31 -3.42 11.69
CA VAL A 215 5.70 -3.66 13.01
C VAL A 215 4.21 -3.96 12.87
N ALA A 216 3.46 -3.16 12.10
CA ALA A 216 2.04 -3.39 11.85
C ALA A 216 1.79 -4.71 11.14
N GLY A 217 2.65 -5.10 10.18
CA GLY A 217 2.58 -6.40 9.51
C GLY A 217 2.67 -7.57 10.50
N ILE A 218 3.67 -7.55 11.39
CA ILE A 218 3.83 -8.57 12.45
C ILE A 218 2.61 -8.58 13.37
N LEU A 219 2.18 -7.41 13.85
CA LEU A 219 1.05 -7.32 14.78
C LEU A 219 -0.26 -7.77 14.16
N THR A 220 -0.52 -7.42 12.90
CA THR A 220 -1.71 -7.87 12.18
C THR A 220 -1.68 -9.39 11.97
N THR A 221 -0.51 -9.96 11.67
CA THR A 221 -0.33 -11.42 11.58
C THR A 221 -0.61 -12.11 12.92
N LEU A 222 -0.17 -11.52 14.04
CA LEU A 222 -0.49 -12.06 15.36
C LEU A 222 -1.99 -11.93 15.69
N LEU A 223 -2.61 -10.82 15.32
CA LEU A 223 -4.06 -10.62 15.49
C LEU A 223 -4.88 -11.59 14.66
N SER A 224 -4.42 -11.97 13.47
CA SER A 224 -5.14 -12.92 12.62
C SER A 224 -5.26 -14.33 13.19
N LEU A 225 -4.51 -14.65 14.24
CA LEU A 225 -4.65 -15.93 14.95
C LEU A 225 -5.91 -16.01 15.82
N VAL A 226 -6.61 -14.88 16.02
CA VAL A 226 -7.78 -14.77 16.92
C VAL A 226 -9.03 -14.20 16.25
N TRP A 227 -9.00 -13.91 14.96
CA TRP A 227 -10.18 -13.50 14.20
C TRP A 227 -10.73 -14.62 13.30
#